data_215731289fbcfb46f6266a13820580e0
#
_entry.id   215731289fbcfb46f6266a13820580e0
#
_cell.length_a   1.000
_cell.length_b   1.000
_cell.length_c   1.000
_cell.angle_alpha   90.00
_cell.angle_beta   90.00
_cell.angle_gamma   90.00
#
_symmetry.space_group_name_H-M   'P 1'
#
loop_
_entity.id
_entity.type
_entity.pdbx_description
1 polymer ?
#
loop_
_entity_poly.entity_id
_entity_poly.type
_entity_poly.pdbx_seq_one_letter_code
_entity_poly.pdbx_strand_id
1 'polypeptide(L)'
;MKIFFSFALTLIFSQHIFAQEFSLDSLLSAELDAAFTIDSIDIEIDLTEIIDPSIIPVSESPELIADRLSCIQGDIRLTYNDRTHAFINYFTIKDRDYTRMVLSRKDLYFPLFEKYLAKYGLPDELKYLAIVESGLNPRAVSRARAVGLWQFMPATGRHFGLYNDWYVDDRMDPEKSTEAACKYLAQLYGMFNDWELALAAYNSGPGNVRKAIRRSGYKKDFWEIYRYLPRETRSYLPQFIAIMYTLNYSDKHYLYETPEQPLVAHDTISVNHFLHFETFANLTGANMEDLIKLNPSVL
;
A
#
# COMPACT_ATOMS: atom_id res chain seq x y z
N MET A 1 -57.99 -55.39 4.51
CA MET A 1 -58.43 -55.24 3.13
C MET A 1 -57.59 -54.13 2.47
N LYS A 2 -56.93 -54.50 1.41
CA LYS A 2 -56.13 -53.71 0.46
C LYS A 2 -54.73 -53.23 0.94
N ILE A 3 -53.80 -54.03 0.51
CA ILE A 3 -52.39 -53.89 0.32
C ILE A 3 -52.08 -52.84 -0.75
N PHE A 4 -51.13 -51.95 -0.51
CA PHE A 4 -50.38 -51.34 -1.59
C PHE A 4 -48.87 -51.34 -1.27
N PHE A 5 -48.14 -52.12 -2.07
CA PHE A 5 -46.70 -52.10 -2.18
C PHE A 5 -46.24 -50.80 -2.86
N SER A 6 -45.27 -50.16 -2.36
CA SER A 6 -44.46 -49.23 -3.11
C SER A 6 -42.99 -49.51 -2.86
N PHE A 7 -42.31 -49.94 -3.89
CA PHE A 7 -40.86 -50.10 -3.98
C PHE A 7 -40.22 -48.74 -3.96
N ALA A 8 -39.36 -48.46 -3.01
CA ALA A 8 -38.40 -47.36 -3.05
C ALA A 8 -37.00 -47.95 -3.19
N LEU A 9 -36.44 -47.72 -4.36
CA LEU A 9 -35.08 -48.05 -4.75
C LEU A 9 -34.11 -47.12 -4.00
N THR A 10 -33.38 -47.65 -3.01
CA THR A 10 -32.37 -46.88 -2.29
C THR A 10 -31.07 -46.89 -3.09
N LEU A 11 -30.80 -45.84 -3.83
CA LEU A 11 -29.48 -45.57 -4.41
C LEU A 11 -28.57 -44.98 -3.30
N ILE A 12 -27.66 -45.78 -2.82
CA ILE A 12 -26.58 -45.37 -1.90
C ILE A 12 -25.56 -44.66 -2.79
N PHE A 13 -25.56 -43.30 -2.80
CA PHE A 13 -24.43 -42.53 -3.22
C PHE A 13 -23.59 -42.24 -1.99
N SER A 14 -22.49 -42.97 -1.85
CA SER A 14 -21.43 -42.62 -0.93
C SER A 14 -20.70 -41.39 -1.48
N GLN A 15 -21.11 -40.21 -1.07
CA GLN A 15 -20.31 -39.02 -1.23
C GLN A 15 -19.35 -38.96 -0.03
N HIS A 16 -18.10 -39.32 -0.26
CA HIS A 16 -16.99 -38.83 0.55
C HIS A 16 -16.89 -37.32 0.37
N ILE A 17 -17.56 -36.58 1.23
CA ILE A 17 -17.28 -35.17 1.41
C ILE A 17 -15.98 -35.11 2.21
N PHE A 18 -14.85 -34.93 1.50
CA PHE A 18 -13.65 -34.41 2.11
C PHE A 18 -14.00 -32.98 2.53
N ALA A 19 -14.33 -32.81 3.80
CA ALA A 19 -14.31 -31.50 4.46
C ALA A 19 -12.85 -31.07 4.54
N GLN A 20 -12.39 -30.37 3.50
CA GLN A 20 -11.15 -29.62 3.57
C GLN A 20 -11.43 -28.48 4.51
N GLU A 21 -10.91 -28.53 5.72
CA GLU A 21 -10.82 -27.38 6.61
C GLU A 21 -9.95 -26.33 5.91
N PHE A 22 -10.58 -25.44 5.14
CA PHE A 22 -9.97 -24.22 4.70
C PHE A 22 -9.77 -23.35 5.94
N SER A 23 -8.55 -23.27 6.42
CA SER A 23 -8.23 -22.32 7.47
C SER A 23 -8.48 -20.90 6.96
N LEU A 24 -8.94 -20.02 7.83
CA LEU A 24 -9.16 -18.61 7.52
C LEU A 24 -7.90 -17.96 6.91
N ASP A 25 -6.71 -18.44 7.30
CA ASP A 25 -5.42 -18.06 6.76
C ASP A 25 -5.21 -18.45 5.30
N SER A 26 -5.81 -19.57 4.83
CA SER A 26 -5.69 -20.00 3.43
C SER A 26 -6.65 -19.21 2.51
N LEU A 27 -7.81 -18.79 3.01
CA LEU A 27 -8.71 -17.90 2.30
C LEU A 27 -8.15 -16.49 2.21
N LEU A 28 -7.57 -15.97 3.30
CA LEU A 28 -6.89 -14.67 3.30
C LEU A 28 -5.66 -14.65 2.39
N SER A 29 -4.89 -15.76 2.30
CA SER A 29 -3.75 -15.82 1.38
C SER A 29 -4.17 -15.91 -0.09
N ALA A 30 -5.26 -16.63 -0.39
CA ALA A 30 -5.79 -16.73 -1.74
C ALA A 30 -6.46 -15.43 -2.23
N GLU A 31 -7.13 -14.70 -1.32
CA GLU A 31 -7.68 -13.37 -1.62
C GLU A 31 -6.58 -12.31 -1.80
N LEU A 32 -5.49 -12.39 -1.01
CA LEU A 32 -4.33 -11.51 -1.19
C LEU A 32 -3.59 -11.80 -2.50
N ASP A 33 -3.40 -13.07 -2.88
CA ASP A 33 -2.78 -13.44 -4.15
C ASP A 33 -3.61 -13.01 -5.37
N ALA A 34 -4.92 -12.85 -5.22
CA ALA A 34 -5.82 -12.38 -6.28
C ALA A 34 -5.93 -10.84 -6.36
N ALA A 35 -5.55 -10.12 -5.31
CA ALA A 35 -5.80 -8.68 -5.19
C ALA A 35 -4.74 -7.81 -5.85
N PHE A 36 -3.54 -8.31 -6.04
CA PHE A 36 -2.41 -7.60 -6.62
C PHE A 36 -1.80 -8.39 -7.79
N THR A 37 -2.56 -8.58 -8.82
CA THR A 37 -1.93 -8.70 -10.13
C THR A 37 -1.67 -7.27 -10.64
N ILE A 38 -0.62 -6.62 -10.12
CA ILE A 38 0.30 -6.02 -11.07
C ILE A 38 0.78 -7.27 -11.83
N ASP A 39 0.29 -7.42 -13.05
CA ASP A 39 0.78 -8.47 -13.94
C ASP A 39 2.28 -8.51 -13.76
N SER A 40 2.82 -9.73 -13.60
CA SER A 40 4.26 -9.92 -13.62
C SER A 40 4.76 -9.10 -14.79
N ILE A 41 5.37 -7.95 -14.48
CA ILE A 41 6.01 -7.14 -15.50
C ILE A 41 7.18 -7.98 -15.95
N ASP A 42 6.93 -8.85 -16.93
CA ASP A 42 7.96 -9.27 -17.84
C ASP A 42 8.28 -8.01 -18.62
N ILE A 43 9.30 -7.29 -18.15
CA ILE A 43 9.78 -6.08 -18.78
C ILE A 43 10.52 -6.52 -20.05
N GLU A 44 9.78 -6.81 -21.11
CA GLU A 44 10.30 -6.63 -22.47
C GLU A 44 10.27 -5.14 -22.74
N ILE A 45 11.43 -4.49 -22.62
CA ILE A 45 11.61 -3.08 -22.94
C ILE A 45 11.53 -2.95 -24.46
N ASP A 46 10.38 -2.58 -24.98
CA ASP A 46 10.27 -2.08 -26.35
C ASP A 46 10.79 -0.64 -26.40
N LEU A 47 12.05 -0.49 -26.79
CA LEU A 47 12.74 0.80 -26.91
C LEU A 47 12.32 1.62 -28.15
N THR A 48 11.25 1.26 -28.84
CA THR A 48 10.88 1.86 -30.14
C THR A 48 9.86 3.00 -30.05
N GLU A 49 9.27 3.32 -28.90
CA GLU A 49 8.55 4.58 -28.75
C GLU A 49 9.55 5.73 -28.66
N ILE A 50 9.50 6.62 -29.65
CA ILE A 50 10.39 7.78 -29.85
C ILE A 50 10.18 8.78 -28.69
N ILE A 51 10.93 8.56 -27.62
CA ILE A 51 11.19 9.61 -26.63
C ILE A 51 12.33 10.45 -27.22
N ASP A 52 12.22 11.77 -27.16
CA ASP A 52 13.27 12.69 -27.58
C ASP A 52 14.62 12.20 -26.98
N PRO A 53 15.61 11.81 -27.81
CA PRO A 53 16.87 11.24 -27.34
C PRO A 53 17.65 12.18 -26.40
N SER A 54 17.34 13.48 -26.40
CA SER A 54 17.95 14.48 -25.51
C SER A 54 17.46 14.38 -24.06
N ILE A 55 16.40 13.60 -23.80
CA ILE A 55 15.72 13.51 -22.49
C ILE A 55 15.65 12.06 -21.96
N ILE A 56 16.32 11.11 -22.60
CA ILE A 56 16.34 9.72 -22.09
C ILE A 56 17.23 9.69 -20.85
N PRO A 57 16.66 9.53 -19.63
CA PRO A 57 17.46 9.35 -18.44
C PRO A 57 18.18 8.00 -18.57
N VAL A 58 19.49 8.05 -18.60
CA VAL A 58 20.33 6.83 -18.61
C VAL A 58 20.23 6.21 -17.23
N SER A 59 20.21 4.86 -17.19
CA SER A 59 20.36 4.15 -15.91
C SER A 59 21.67 4.55 -15.26
N GLU A 60 21.60 4.96 -14.00
CA GLU A 60 22.78 5.31 -13.21
C GLU A 60 23.62 4.07 -12.89
N SER A 61 24.93 4.25 -12.63
CA SER A 61 25.76 3.12 -12.27
C SER A 61 25.38 2.51 -10.91
N PRO A 62 25.55 1.20 -10.74
CA PRO A 62 25.32 0.51 -9.47
C PRO A 62 26.01 1.17 -8.29
N GLU A 63 27.25 1.59 -8.46
CA GLU A 63 28.07 2.19 -7.42
C GLU A 63 27.52 3.54 -6.98
N LEU A 64 27.08 4.36 -7.94
CA LEU A 64 26.51 5.67 -7.66
C LEU A 64 25.16 5.55 -6.93
N ILE A 65 24.32 4.60 -7.34
CA ILE A 65 23.04 4.36 -6.65
C ILE A 65 23.28 3.85 -5.22
N ALA A 66 24.22 2.92 -5.03
CA ALA A 66 24.55 2.41 -3.71
C ALA A 66 25.10 3.51 -2.78
N ASP A 67 25.97 4.38 -3.30
CA ASP A 67 26.49 5.54 -2.58
C ASP A 67 25.36 6.49 -2.17
N ARG A 68 24.50 6.87 -3.10
CA ARG A 68 23.35 7.74 -2.84
C ARG A 68 22.36 7.14 -1.82
N LEU A 69 22.09 5.83 -1.87
CA LEU A 69 21.26 5.16 -0.88
C LEU A 69 21.89 5.25 0.52
N SER A 70 23.22 5.10 0.61
CA SER A 70 23.94 5.25 1.89
C SER A 70 23.84 6.65 2.48
N CYS A 71 23.74 7.69 1.62
CA CYS A 71 23.59 9.08 2.04
C CYS A 71 22.21 9.41 2.61
N ILE A 72 21.15 8.71 2.18
CA ILE A 72 19.78 8.95 2.63
C ILE A 72 19.28 7.91 3.65
N GLN A 73 20.09 6.92 3.97
CA GLN A 73 19.74 5.89 4.93
C GLN A 73 19.69 6.48 6.34
N GLY A 74 18.55 6.31 7.01
CA GLY A 74 18.34 6.64 8.42
C GLY A 74 18.23 5.39 9.27
N ASP A 75 17.08 5.20 9.91
CA ASP A 75 16.80 4.05 10.79
C ASP A 75 16.47 2.77 10.04
N ILE A 76 16.03 2.88 8.78
CA ILE A 76 15.70 1.76 7.92
C ILE A 76 16.84 1.49 6.97
N ARG A 77 17.30 0.24 6.94
CA ARG A 77 18.40 -0.18 6.05
C ARG A 77 17.97 -0.13 4.59
N LEU A 78 18.76 0.55 3.75
CA LEU A 78 18.49 0.70 2.31
C LEU A 78 19.44 -0.16 1.50
N THR A 79 19.13 -1.45 1.39
CA THR A 79 19.99 -2.41 0.68
C THR A 79 19.91 -2.23 -0.83
N TYR A 80 21.06 -1.91 -1.45
CA TYR A 80 21.21 -1.98 -2.90
C TYR A 80 21.37 -3.44 -3.38
N ASN A 81 20.63 -3.80 -4.40
CA ASN A 81 20.78 -5.04 -5.17
C ASN A 81 20.05 -4.91 -6.53
N ASP A 82 20.17 -5.91 -7.41
CA ASP A 82 19.58 -5.87 -8.76
C ASP A 82 18.05 -5.62 -8.75
N ARG A 83 17.32 -6.09 -7.72
CA ARG A 83 15.89 -5.88 -7.60
C ARG A 83 15.56 -4.43 -7.25
N THR A 84 16.28 -3.87 -6.29
CA THR A 84 16.16 -2.45 -5.95
C THR A 84 16.52 -1.57 -7.14
N HIS A 85 17.60 -1.93 -7.86
CA HIS A 85 18.00 -1.23 -9.09
C HIS A 85 16.90 -1.28 -10.16
N ALA A 86 16.31 -2.45 -10.40
CA ALA A 86 15.23 -2.60 -11.38
C ALA A 86 14.02 -1.70 -11.07
N PHE A 87 13.62 -1.57 -9.78
CA PHE A 87 12.55 -0.65 -9.39
C PHE A 87 12.96 0.82 -9.47
N ILE A 88 14.21 1.17 -9.17
CA ILE A 88 14.73 2.53 -9.40
C ILE A 88 14.58 2.89 -10.88
N ASN A 89 15.04 2.03 -11.80
CA ASN A 89 14.89 2.24 -13.23
C ASN A 89 13.41 2.30 -13.65
N TYR A 90 12.55 1.49 -13.03
CA TYR A 90 11.12 1.54 -13.30
C TYR A 90 10.56 2.94 -13.01
N PHE A 91 10.80 3.51 -11.84
CA PHE A 91 10.26 4.82 -11.46
C PHE A 91 10.97 6.00 -12.12
N THR A 92 12.27 5.88 -12.42
CA THR A 92 13.04 6.99 -13.00
C THR A 92 13.01 7.04 -14.52
N ILE A 93 12.76 5.88 -15.18
CA ILE A 93 12.82 5.75 -16.64
C ILE A 93 11.47 5.36 -17.22
N LYS A 94 10.87 4.24 -16.72
CA LYS A 94 9.71 3.62 -17.36
C LYS A 94 8.39 4.29 -16.98
N ASP A 95 8.14 4.50 -15.68
CA ASP A 95 6.88 5.06 -15.18
C ASP A 95 7.09 6.45 -14.55
N ARG A 96 7.59 7.36 -15.39
CA ARG A 96 7.90 8.74 -15.01
C ARG A 96 6.66 9.54 -14.65
N ASP A 97 5.54 9.26 -15.30
CA ASP A 97 4.29 9.98 -15.05
C ASP A 97 3.71 9.64 -13.68
N TYR A 98 3.79 8.36 -13.28
CA TYR A 98 3.48 7.97 -11.91
C TYR A 98 4.37 8.71 -10.90
N THR A 99 5.67 8.77 -11.16
CA THR A 99 6.61 9.46 -10.27
C THR A 99 6.33 10.96 -10.18
N ARG A 100 6.03 11.63 -11.29
CA ARG A 100 5.62 13.06 -11.28
C ARG A 100 4.33 13.29 -10.51
N MET A 101 3.34 12.41 -10.71
CA MET A 101 2.08 12.44 -9.95
C MET A 101 2.32 12.32 -8.44
N VAL A 102 3.19 11.40 -8.03
CA VAL A 102 3.53 11.24 -6.60
C VAL A 102 4.28 12.45 -6.06
N LEU A 103 5.23 12.99 -6.83
CA LEU A 103 5.96 14.21 -6.47
C LEU A 103 5.00 15.40 -6.27
N SER A 104 3.96 15.53 -7.12
CA SER A 104 2.96 16.60 -6.97
C SER A 104 2.09 16.46 -5.72
N ARG A 105 1.89 15.25 -5.23
CA ARG A 105 1.02 14.94 -4.08
C ARG A 105 1.73 14.94 -2.74
N LYS A 106 3.05 14.70 -2.71
CA LYS A 106 3.79 14.50 -1.45
C LYS A 106 3.63 15.67 -0.47
N ASP A 107 3.62 16.90 -0.97
CA ASP A 107 3.55 18.09 -0.13
C ASP A 107 2.18 18.28 0.54
N LEU A 108 1.12 17.62 0.04
CA LEU A 108 -0.19 17.58 0.68
C LEU A 108 -0.22 16.69 1.91
N TYR A 109 0.55 15.61 1.92
CA TYR A 109 0.42 14.56 2.93
C TYR A 109 1.64 14.38 3.83
N PHE A 110 2.86 14.64 3.33
CA PHE A 110 4.09 14.42 4.10
C PHE A 110 4.13 15.19 5.41
N PRO A 111 3.73 16.48 5.50
CA PRO A 111 3.70 17.18 6.78
C PRO A 111 2.80 16.50 7.83
N LEU A 112 1.69 15.92 7.38
CA LEU A 112 0.79 15.15 8.26
C LEU A 112 1.45 13.85 8.71
N PHE A 113 2.09 13.11 7.79
CA PHE A 113 2.75 11.84 8.11
C PHE A 113 3.91 12.07 9.09
N GLU A 114 4.78 13.05 8.82
CA GLU A 114 5.90 13.44 9.67
C GLU A 114 5.45 13.79 11.09
N LYS A 115 4.36 14.58 11.22
CA LYS A 115 3.75 14.90 12.52
C LYS A 115 3.39 13.64 13.31
N TYR A 116 2.73 12.66 12.67
CA TYR A 116 2.30 11.45 13.35
C TYR A 116 3.43 10.45 13.57
N LEU A 117 4.35 10.30 12.63
CA LEU A 117 5.54 9.46 12.81
C LEU A 117 6.37 9.97 14.01
N ALA A 118 6.62 11.28 14.09
CA ALA A 118 7.30 11.88 15.23
C ALA A 118 6.54 11.68 16.56
N LYS A 119 5.19 11.85 16.56
CA LYS A 119 4.33 11.61 17.73
C LYS A 119 4.48 10.19 18.29
N TYR A 120 4.67 9.19 17.42
CA TYR A 120 4.81 7.79 17.81
C TYR A 120 6.27 7.32 17.92
N GLY A 121 7.26 8.21 17.70
CA GLY A 121 8.70 7.89 17.78
C GLY A 121 9.11 6.88 16.70
N LEU A 122 8.55 7.00 15.51
CA LEU A 122 8.79 6.12 14.35
C LEU A 122 9.73 6.80 13.35
N PRO A 123 10.50 6.02 12.57
CA PRO A 123 11.34 6.55 11.50
C PRO A 123 10.56 7.39 10.49
N ASP A 124 11.12 8.54 10.13
CA ASP A 124 10.52 9.46 9.15
C ASP A 124 10.40 8.83 7.75
N GLU A 125 11.30 7.89 7.43
CA GLU A 125 11.29 7.14 6.17
C GLU A 125 9.97 6.39 5.93
N LEU A 126 9.23 6.06 6.97
CA LEU A 126 7.95 5.34 6.84
C LEU A 126 6.88 6.14 6.10
N LYS A 127 7.04 7.46 5.93
CA LYS A 127 6.13 8.28 5.10
C LYS A 127 6.08 7.82 3.64
N TYR A 128 7.18 7.26 3.12
CA TYR A 128 7.22 6.75 1.74
C TYR A 128 6.37 5.49 1.53
N LEU A 129 5.96 4.83 2.62
CA LEU A 129 5.14 3.63 2.53
C LEU A 129 3.76 3.90 1.91
N ALA A 130 3.13 5.05 2.22
CA ALA A 130 1.85 5.44 1.64
C ALA A 130 1.92 5.62 0.11
N ILE A 131 3.11 5.88 -0.44
CA ILE A 131 3.31 5.92 -1.88
C ILE A 131 3.25 4.51 -2.47
N VAL A 132 3.94 3.56 -1.86
CA VAL A 132 3.91 2.15 -2.29
C VAL A 132 2.49 1.59 -2.21
N GLU A 133 1.72 1.99 -1.20
CA GLU A 133 0.35 1.50 -0.97
C GLU A 133 -0.69 2.10 -1.94
N SER A 134 -0.63 3.40 -2.20
CA SER A 134 -1.73 4.08 -2.90
C SER A 134 -1.31 5.16 -3.90
N GLY A 135 -0.01 5.43 -4.07
CA GLY A 135 0.44 6.60 -4.81
C GLY A 135 -0.10 7.91 -4.21
N LEU A 136 -0.29 7.96 -2.88
CA LEU A 136 -0.86 9.08 -2.16
C LEU A 136 -2.31 9.41 -2.59
N ASN A 137 -3.09 8.41 -2.93
CA ASN A 137 -4.51 8.58 -3.22
C ASN A 137 -5.38 8.19 -2.00
N PRO A 138 -6.03 9.14 -1.32
CA PRO A 138 -6.84 8.85 -0.14
C PRO A 138 -8.11 8.03 -0.44
N ARG A 139 -8.54 8.01 -1.70
CA ARG A 139 -9.70 7.24 -2.16
C ARG A 139 -9.33 5.95 -2.91
N ALA A 140 -8.08 5.54 -2.86
CA ALA A 140 -7.64 4.29 -3.49
C ALA A 140 -8.38 3.10 -2.88
N VAL A 141 -8.89 2.22 -3.74
CA VAL A 141 -9.54 0.96 -3.34
C VAL A 141 -8.93 -0.16 -4.17
N SER A 142 -8.27 -1.12 -3.49
CA SER A 142 -7.69 -2.28 -4.14
C SER A 142 -8.76 -3.34 -4.46
N ARG A 143 -8.40 -4.33 -5.29
CA ARG A 143 -9.25 -5.48 -5.58
C ARG A 143 -9.59 -6.28 -4.31
N ALA A 144 -8.69 -6.33 -3.33
CA ALA A 144 -8.89 -6.98 -2.03
C ALA A 144 -9.69 -6.10 -1.04
N ARG A 145 -10.20 -4.94 -1.47
CA ARG A 145 -10.90 -3.96 -0.62
C ARG A 145 -10.03 -3.33 0.47
N ALA A 146 -8.72 -3.28 0.28
CA ALA A 146 -7.89 -2.37 1.02
C ALA A 146 -8.16 -0.94 0.55
N VAL A 147 -8.16 0.04 1.47
CA VAL A 147 -8.67 1.39 1.19
C VAL A 147 -7.76 2.46 1.78
N GLY A 148 -7.63 3.57 1.03
CA GLY A 148 -7.04 4.81 1.49
C GLY A 148 -5.53 4.91 1.30
N LEU A 149 -4.93 5.97 1.83
CA LEU A 149 -3.50 6.28 1.73
C LEU A 149 -2.61 5.11 2.18
N TRP A 150 -3.03 4.40 3.22
CA TRP A 150 -2.32 3.33 3.91
C TRP A 150 -2.86 1.94 3.60
N GLN A 151 -3.80 1.82 2.66
CA GLN A 151 -4.39 0.57 2.19
C GLN A 151 -4.85 -0.38 3.32
N PHE A 152 -5.59 0.16 4.27
CA PHE A 152 -6.12 -0.67 5.36
C PHE A 152 -7.17 -1.67 4.86
N MET A 153 -6.93 -2.94 5.17
CA MET A 153 -7.97 -3.97 5.07
C MET A 153 -9.09 -3.71 6.10
N PRO A 154 -10.36 -4.04 5.81
CA PRO A 154 -11.49 -3.75 6.71
C PRO A 154 -11.30 -4.26 8.14
N ALA A 155 -10.78 -5.47 8.31
CA ALA A 155 -10.56 -6.06 9.63
C ALA A 155 -9.43 -5.35 10.39
N THR A 156 -8.32 -5.06 9.72
CA THR A 156 -7.17 -4.36 10.30
C THR A 156 -7.57 -2.91 10.64
N GLY A 157 -8.27 -2.21 9.75
CA GLY A 157 -8.76 -0.86 10.01
C GLY A 157 -9.62 -0.79 11.27
N ARG A 158 -10.61 -1.69 11.40
CA ARG A 158 -11.45 -1.76 12.62
C ARG A 158 -10.63 -2.04 13.89
N HIS A 159 -9.61 -2.90 13.82
CA HIS A 159 -8.74 -3.19 14.95
C HIS A 159 -8.00 -1.94 15.46
N PHE A 160 -7.62 -1.05 14.55
CA PHE A 160 -6.95 0.22 14.88
C PHE A 160 -7.91 1.41 15.00
N GLY A 161 -9.22 1.16 15.08
CA GLY A 161 -10.24 2.17 15.40
C GLY A 161 -10.78 2.94 14.20
N LEU A 162 -10.53 2.47 12.96
CA LEU A 162 -11.12 3.06 11.76
C LEU A 162 -12.53 2.52 11.56
N TYR A 163 -13.50 3.42 11.62
CA TYR A 163 -14.90 3.13 11.39
C TYR A 163 -15.23 3.18 9.90
N ASN A 164 -16.16 2.34 9.45
CA ASN A 164 -16.71 2.44 8.11
C ASN A 164 -18.17 1.99 8.07
N ASP A 165 -18.99 2.71 7.35
CA ASP A 165 -20.38 2.37 7.03
C ASP A 165 -20.75 2.78 5.59
N TRP A 166 -22.05 3.02 5.33
CA TRP A 166 -22.55 3.43 4.01
C TRP A 166 -22.26 4.89 3.65
N TYR A 167 -21.87 5.72 4.60
CA TYR A 167 -21.71 7.17 4.45
C TYR A 167 -20.28 7.63 4.69
N VAL A 168 -19.53 6.90 5.52
CA VAL A 168 -18.20 7.30 5.95
C VAL A 168 -17.26 6.09 5.97
N ASP A 169 -16.04 6.29 5.47
CA ASP A 169 -14.96 5.32 5.59
C ASP A 169 -13.70 6.02 6.13
N ASP A 170 -13.43 5.84 7.42
CA ASP A 170 -12.26 6.43 8.10
C ASP A 170 -10.92 5.98 7.53
N ARG A 171 -10.89 4.90 6.73
CA ARG A 171 -9.67 4.47 6.05
C ARG A 171 -9.25 5.45 4.95
N MET A 172 -10.20 6.25 4.45
CA MET A 172 -9.96 7.33 3.48
C MET A 172 -9.62 8.66 4.17
N ASP A 173 -9.85 8.79 5.48
CA ASP A 173 -9.50 9.98 6.24
C ASP A 173 -7.96 10.04 6.42
N PRO A 174 -7.28 11.09 5.92
CA PRO A 174 -5.83 11.15 5.97
C PRO A 174 -5.27 11.15 7.40
N GLU A 175 -5.93 11.85 8.33
CA GLU A 175 -5.44 11.98 9.70
C GLU A 175 -5.67 10.70 10.51
N LYS A 176 -6.90 10.17 10.50
CA LYS A 176 -7.25 8.94 11.22
C LYS A 176 -6.47 7.73 10.71
N SER A 177 -6.40 7.58 9.38
CA SER A 177 -5.67 6.45 8.79
C SER A 177 -4.17 6.52 9.02
N THR A 178 -3.57 7.74 9.04
CA THR A 178 -2.16 7.92 9.39
C THR A 178 -1.89 7.56 10.84
N GLU A 179 -2.74 8.00 11.77
CA GLU A 179 -2.58 7.60 13.17
C GLU A 179 -2.71 6.08 13.37
N ALA A 180 -3.67 5.46 12.70
CA ALA A 180 -3.83 4.00 12.71
C ALA A 180 -2.61 3.27 12.12
N ALA A 181 -2.04 3.78 11.02
CA ALA A 181 -0.84 3.22 10.39
C ALA A 181 0.36 3.29 11.32
N CYS A 182 0.58 4.42 12.00
CA CYS A 182 1.65 4.55 12.99
C CYS A 182 1.50 3.53 14.12
N LYS A 183 0.29 3.34 14.67
CA LYS A 183 0.03 2.32 15.70
C LYS A 183 0.31 0.90 15.19
N TYR A 184 -0.08 0.59 13.97
CA TYR A 184 0.16 -0.72 13.36
C TYR A 184 1.63 -0.96 13.10
N LEU A 185 2.36 0.00 12.53
CA LEU A 185 3.80 -0.08 12.28
C LEU A 185 4.59 -0.25 13.59
N ALA A 186 4.24 0.50 14.65
CA ALA A 186 4.83 0.33 15.97
C ALA A 186 4.62 -1.10 16.53
N GLN A 187 3.41 -1.64 16.36
CA GLN A 187 3.10 -3.01 16.77
C GLN A 187 3.92 -4.04 15.98
N LEU A 188 4.04 -3.87 14.67
CA LEU A 188 4.82 -4.78 13.81
C LEU A 188 6.30 -4.73 14.15
N TYR A 189 6.86 -3.53 14.36
CA TYR A 189 8.23 -3.39 14.81
C TYR A 189 8.46 -4.06 16.17
N GLY A 190 7.54 -3.89 17.11
CA GLY A 190 7.58 -4.59 18.40
C GLY A 190 7.57 -6.12 18.30
N MET A 191 7.00 -6.68 17.22
CA MET A 191 7.00 -8.13 16.98
C MET A 191 8.31 -8.67 16.41
N PHE A 192 8.98 -7.90 15.54
CA PHE A 192 10.12 -8.37 14.77
C PHE A 192 11.44 -7.71 15.17
N ASN A 193 11.39 -6.54 15.79
CA ASN A 193 12.53 -5.68 16.13
C ASN A 193 13.46 -5.42 14.92
N ASP A 194 12.84 -5.32 13.75
CA ASP A 194 13.49 -5.12 12.45
C ASP A 194 12.48 -4.47 11.49
N TRP A 195 12.87 -3.34 10.87
CA TRP A 195 11.97 -2.58 10.01
C TRP A 195 11.70 -3.27 8.67
N GLU A 196 12.68 -3.95 8.08
CA GLU A 196 12.48 -4.67 6.82
C GLU A 196 11.44 -5.80 7.00
N LEU A 197 11.50 -6.51 8.14
CA LEU A 197 10.51 -7.53 8.50
C LEU A 197 9.15 -6.91 8.89
N ALA A 198 9.14 -5.75 9.53
CA ALA A 198 7.92 -5.02 9.86
C ALA A 198 7.20 -4.55 8.59
N LEU A 199 7.93 -4.02 7.61
CA LEU A 199 7.38 -3.65 6.31
C LEU A 199 6.84 -4.86 5.54
N ALA A 200 7.57 -5.98 5.52
CA ALA A 200 7.07 -7.23 4.96
C ALA A 200 5.77 -7.72 5.64
N ALA A 201 5.69 -7.52 6.97
CA ALA A 201 4.51 -7.89 7.75
C ALA A 201 3.35 -6.92 7.57
N TYR A 202 3.61 -5.66 7.28
CA TYR A 202 2.58 -4.69 6.91
C TYR A 202 1.84 -5.13 5.65
N ASN A 203 2.60 -5.51 4.61
CA ASN A 203 2.05 -5.97 3.34
C ASN A 203 1.32 -7.33 3.47
N SER A 204 1.97 -8.36 4.01
CA SER A 204 1.44 -9.73 3.96
C SER A 204 0.82 -10.24 5.26
N GLY A 205 0.85 -9.44 6.31
CA GLY A 205 0.51 -9.84 7.66
C GLY A 205 1.65 -10.56 8.40
N PRO A 206 1.72 -10.41 9.73
CA PRO A 206 2.81 -10.96 10.55
C PRO A 206 2.86 -12.50 10.55
N GLY A 207 1.74 -13.17 10.25
CA GLY A 207 1.66 -14.63 10.13
C GLY A 207 2.52 -15.19 8.99
N ASN A 208 2.48 -14.54 7.82
CA ASN A 208 3.26 -14.95 6.66
C ASN A 208 4.76 -14.73 6.87
N VAL A 209 5.16 -13.62 7.49
CA VAL A 209 6.57 -13.37 7.84
C VAL A 209 7.08 -14.42 8.84
N ARG A 210 6.31 -14.72 9.90
CA ARG A 210 6.66 -15.79 10.85
C ARG A 210 6.77 -17.16 10.18
N LYS A 211 5.90 -17.47 9.22
CA LYS A 211 5.96 -18.71 8.42
C LYS A 211 7.24 -18.73 7.57
N ALA A 212 7.60 -17.62 6.93
CA ALA A 212 8.83 -17.51 6.15
C ALA A 212 10.08 -17.68 7.02
N ILE A 213 10.13 -17.05 8.20
CA ILE A 213 11.20 -17.23 9.19
C ILE A 213 11.35 -18.71 9.58
N ARG A 214 10.27 -19.41 9.92
CA ARG A 214 10.33 -20.86 10.25
C ARG A 214 10.85 -21.69 9.08
N ARG A 215 10.39 -21.40 7.86
CA ARG A 215 10.78 -22.16 6.65
C ARG A 215 12.22 -21.90 6.21
N SER A 216 12.80 -20.78 6.57
CA SER A 216 14.19 -20.43 6.28
C SER A 216 15.21 -21.03 7.28
N GLY A 217 14.74 -21.73 8.32
CA GLY A 217 15.59 -22.17 9.42
C GLY A 217 15.79 -21.08 10.48
N TYR A 218 14.72 -20.31 10.77
CA TYR A 218 14.66 -19.23 11.77
C TYR A 218 15.56 -18.04 11.50
N LYS A 219 15.86 -17.77 10.23
CA LYS A 219 16.56 -16.57 9.84
C LYS A 219 15.64 -15.34 10.02
N LYS A 220 16.22 -14.22 10.49
CA LYS A 220 15.51 -12.98 10.81
C LYS A 220 16.04 -11.79 10.00
N ASP A 221 16.38 -12.00 8.76
CA ASP A 221 16.77 -10.98 7.79
C ASP A 221 15.86 -11.10 6.58
N PHE A 222 15.34 -9.97 6.07
CA PHE A 222 14.39 -9.96 4.95
C PHE A 222 14.96 -10.67 3.72
N TRP A 223 16.22 -10.42 3.38
CA TRP A 223 16.84 -10.97 2.17
C TRP A 223 17.14 -12.48 2.31
N GLU A 224 17.40 -12.94 3.52
CA GLU A 224 17.57 -14.37 3.80
C GLU A 224 16.25 -15.15 3.73
N ILE A 225 15.12 -14.53 4.16
CA ILE A 225 13.79 -15.15 4.09
C ILE A 225 13.07 -14.85 2.78
N TYR A 226 13.62 -14.02 1.91
CA TYR A 226 13.02 -13.48 0.69
C TYR A 226 12.28 -14.54 -0.14
N ARG A 227 12.91 -15.68 -0.44
CA ARG A 227 12.32 -16.76 -1.27
C ARG A 227 11.14 -17.50 -0.61
N TYR A 228 10.96 -17.33 0.70
CA TYR A 228 9.88 -17.95 1.48
C TYR A 228 8.69 -17.01 1.72
N LEU A 229 8.86 -15.73 1.40
CA LEU A 229 7.79 -14.74 1.44
C LEU A 229 6.82 -14.91 0.27
N PRO A 230 5.56 -14.48 0.38
CA PRO A 230 4.65 -14.33 -0.75
C PRO A 230 5.30 -13.53 -1.89
N ARG A 231 4.94 -13.84 -3.14
CA ARG A 231 5.57 -13.20 -4.32
C ARG A 231 5.48 -11.68 -4.27
N GLU A 232 4.33 -11.16 -3.94
CA GLU A 232 4.07 -9.75 -3.78
C GLU A 232 4.95 -9.09 -2.71
N THR A 233 5.03 -9.71 -1.53
CA THR A 233 5.83 -9.20 -0.42
C THR A 233 7.33 -9.13 -0.75
N ARG A 234 7.80 -9.98 -1.68
CA ARG A 234 9.20 -9.92 -2.14
C ARG A 234 9.54 -8.63 -2.86
N SER A 235 8.60 -8.04 -3.59
CA SER A 235 8.81 -6.78 -4.31
C SER A 235 8.59 -5.54 -3.43
N TYR A 236 7.94 -5.69 -2.29
CA TYR A 236 7.50 -4.58 -1.46
C TYR A 236 8.66 -3.74 -0.89
N LEU A 237 9.63 -4.38 -0.24
CA LEU A 237 10.80 -3.66 0.28
C LEU A 237 11.68 -3.06 -0.84
N PRO A 238 11.99 -3.77 -1.95
CA PRO A 238 12.68 -3.16 -3.08
C PRO A 238 11.96 -1.93 -3.66
N GLN A 239 10.62 -1.96 -3.75
CA GLN A 239 9.82 -0.80 -4.18
C GLN A 239 9.93 0.37 -3.19
N PHE A 240 9.81 0.09 -1.90
CA PHE A 240 9.94 1.11 -0.85
C PHE A 240 11.31 1.81 -0.93
N ILE A 241 12.40 1.05 -1.03
CA ILE A 241 13.76 1.59 -1.18
C ILE A 241 13.88 2.42 -2.47
N ALA A 242 13.34 1.90 -3.57
CA ALA A 242 13.39 2.59 -4.87
C ALA A 242 12.59 3.91 -4.86
N ILE A 243 11.42 3.95 -4.23
CA ILE A 243 10.65 5.18 -4.06
C ILE A 243 11.42 6.20 -3.22
N MET A 244 12.02 5.79 -2.11
CA MET A 244 12.86 6.68 -1.31
C MET A 244 14.00 7.28 -2.14
N TYR A 245 14.75 6.44 -2.87
CA TYR A 245 15.79 6.90 -3.77
C TYR A 245 15.25 7.90 -4.80
N THR A 246 14.19 7.51 -5.51
CA THR A 246 13.64 8.28 -6.61
C THR A 246 13.16 9.66 -6.19
N LEU A 247 12.49 9.77 -5.03
CA LEU A 247 11.98 11.06 -4.56
C LEU A 247 13.11 11.95 -4.01
N ASN A 248 14.13 11.37 -3.36
CA ASN A 248 15.26 12.15 -2.83
C ASN A 248 16.20 12.64 -3.94
N TYR A 249 16.25 11.94 -5.07
CA TYR A 249 17.12 12.27 -6.20
C TYR A 249 16.34 12.56 -7.49
N SER A 250 15.09 13.01 -7.37
CA SER A 250 14.22 13.26 -8.51
C SER A 250 14.82 14.28 -9.51
N ASP A 251 15.51 15.29 -9.01
CA ASP A 251 16.23 16.30 -9.80
C ASP A 251 17.35 15.70 -10.66
N LYS A 252 18.05 14.67 -10.16
CA LYS A 252 19.12 13.95 -10.88
C LYS A 252 18.57 13.12 -12.04
N HIS A 253 17.30 12.78 -11.97
CA HIS A 253 16.58 12.03 -13.00
C HIS A 253 15.66 12.92 -13.85
N TYR A 254 15.79 14.25 -13.75
CA TYR A 254 14.95 15.23 -14.47
C TYR A 254 13.45 14.98 -14.22
N LEU A 255 13.11 14.59 -13.00
CA LEU A 255 11.74 14.39 -12.54
C LEU A 255 11.37 15.59 -11.67
N TYR A 256 10.62 16.49 -12.26
CA TYR A 256 10.14 17.69 -11.60
C TYR A 256 8.65 17.55 -11.32
N GLU A 257 8.23 18.04 -10.18
CA GLU A 257 6.83 18.14 -9.83
C GLU A 257 6.13 19.21 -10.65
N THR A 258 4.90 18.90 -11.06
CA THR A 258 3.93 19.95 -11.39
C THR A 258 3.11 20.11 -10.12
N PRO A 259 3.24 21.23 -9.38
CA PRO A 259 2.55 21.37 -8.10
C PRO A 259 1.04 21.18 -8.30
N GLU A 260 0.44 20.22 -7.59
CA GLU A 260 -1.02 20.22 -7.44
C GLU A 260 -1.40 21.53 -6.75
N GLN A 261 -2.55 22.08 -7.13
CA GLN A 261 -3.05 23.27 -6.45
C GLN A 261 -3.17 22.97 -4.95
N PRO A 262 -2.61 23.83 -4.09
CA PRO A 262 -2.73 23.65 -2.65
C PRO A 262 -4.21 23.54 -2.28
N LEU A 263 -4.49 22.84 -1.20
CA LEU A 263 -5.83 22.83 -0.63
C LEU A 263 -6.25 24.27 -0.33
N VAL A 264 -7.46 24.64 -0.73
CA VAL A 264 -8.01 25.97 -0.40
C VAL A 264 -7.98 26.18 1.11
N ALA A 265 -7.79 27.43 1.53
CA ALA A 265 -7.91 27.80 2.93
C ALA A 265 -9.29 27.38 3.45
N HIS A 266 -9.31 26.61 4.53
CA HIS A 266 -10.54 25.99 5.06
C HIS A 266 -10.54 25.94 6.58
N ASP A 267 -11.75 25.95 7.14
CA ASP A 267 -12.03 25.69 8.54
C ASP A 267 -12.76 24.36 8.68
N THR A 268 -12.66 23.75 9.86
CA THR A 268 -13.35 22.52 10.19
C THR A 268 -14.57 22.79 11.03
N ILE A 269 -15.73 22.29 10.60
CA ILE A 269 -16.96 22.32 11.40
C ILE A 269 -17.36 20.90 11.82
N SER A 270 -17.85 20.79 13.05
CA SER A 270 -18.40 19.52 13.55
C SER A 270 -19.87 19.40 13.15
N VAL A 271 -20.20 18.33 12.43
CA VAL A 271 -21.57 18.07 11.97
C VAL A 271 -22.13 16.87 12.73
N ASN A 272 -23.20 17.09 13.50
CA ASN A 272 -23.85 16.06 14.33
C ASN A 272 -25.18 15.56 13.73
N HIS A 273 -25.51 16.00 12.53
CA HIS A 273 -26.74 15.65 11.81
C HIS A 273 -26.39 15.30 10.36
N PHE A 274 -27.35 14.68 9.67
CA PHE A 274 -27.20 14.42 8.24
C PHE A 274 -26.97 15.74 7.49
N LEU A 275 -25.89 15.79 6.68
CA LEU A 275 -25.52 16.90 5.82
C LEU A 275 -25.39 16.41 4.39
N HIS A 276 -26.18 16.99 3.50
CA HIS A 276 -26.05 16.73 2.06
C HIS A 276 -25.13 17.77 1.45
N PHE A 277 -24.01 17.34 0.85
CA PHE A 277 -22.97 18.24 0.34
C PHE A 277 -23.48 19.22 -0.73
N GLU A 278 -24.33 18.76 -1.67
CA GLU A 278 -24.92 19.65 -2.67
C GLU A 278 -25.79 20.74 -2.03
N THR A 279 -26.59 20.37 -1.03
CA THR A 279 -27.41 21.37 -0.30
C THR A 279 -26.54 22.36 0.45
N PHE A 280 -25.48 21.88 1.10
CA PHE A 280 -24.53 22.72 1.81
C PHE A 280 -23.81 23.66 0.83
N ALA A 281 -23.29 23.15 -0.28
CA ALA A 281 -22.63 23.93 -1.31
C ALA A 281 -23.53 25.03 -1.87
N ASN A 282 -24.80 24.70 -2.19
CA ASN A 282 -25.78 25.67 -2.70
C ASN A 282 -26.13 26.76 -1.69
N LEU A 283 -26.18 26.46 -0.39
CA LEU A 283 -26.52 27.43 0.65
C LEU A 283 -25.34 28.33 1.04
N THR A 284 -24.11 27.83 0.99
CA THR A 284 -22.92 28.54 1.45
C THR A 284 -22.09 29.13 0.30
N GLY A 285 -22.32 28.72 -0.94
CA GLY A 285 -21.50 29.07 -2.09
C GLY A 285 -20.16 28.31 -2.13
N ALA A 286 -19.98 27.27 -1.30
CA ALA A 286 -18.77 26.46 -1.30
C ALA A 286 -18.64 25.65 -2.60
N ASN A 287 -17.42 25.50 -3.09
CA ASN A 287 -17.14 24.66 -4.27
C ASN A 287 -17.30 23.19 -3.93
N MET A 288 -18.06 22.44 -4.74
CA MET A 288 -18.32 21.02 -4.51
C MET A 288 -17.06 20.16 -4.65
N GLU A 289 -16.17 20.47 -5.59
CA GLU A 289 -14.90 19.74 -5.77
C GLU A 289 -14.00 19.89 -4.54
N ASP A 290 -13.91 21.11 -3.98
CA ASP A 290 -13.14 21.38 -2.77
C ASP A 290 -13.72 20.63 -1.56
N LEU A 291 -15.05 20.60 -1.43
CA LEU A 291 -15.71 19.84 -0.37
C LEU A 291 -15.38 18.35 -0.45
N ILE A 292 -15.41 17.76 -1.66
CA ILE A 292 -15.06 16.36 -1.88
C ILE A 292 -13.58 16.11 -1.62
N LYS A 293 -12.69 17.01 -2.07
CA LYS A 293 -11.25 16.92 -1.90
C LYS A 293 -10.84 17.00 -0.43
N LEU A 294 -11.49 17.88 0.35
CA LEU A 294 -11.23 18.08 1.77
C LEU A 294 -11.85 16.99 2.66
N ASN A 295 -12.84 16.24 2.14
CA ASN A 295 -13.54 15.20 2.89
C ASN A 295 -13.52 13.84 2.16
N PRO A 296 -12.34 13.25 1.93
CA PRO A 296 -12.21 12.02 1.15
C PRO A 296 -12.90 10.82 1.81
N SER A 297 -13.12 10.86 3.13
CA SER A 297 -13.80 9.80 3.90
C SER A 297 -15.32 9.79 3.75
N VAL A 298 -15.92 10.84 3.23
CA VAL A 298 -17.37 10.91 2.96
C VAL A 298 -17.66 10.25 1.61
N LEU A 299 -18.56 9.23 1.60
CA LEU A 299 -18.87 8.36 0.46
C LEU A 299 -20.04 8.88 -0.38
#